data_261c90f4d1445d63f8baff75c1e5ee6a
#
_entry.id   261c90f4d1445d63f8baff75c1e5ee6a
#
_cell.length_a   1.000
_cell.length_b   1.000
_cell.length_c   1.000
_cell.angle_alpha   90.00
_cell.angle_beta   90.00
_cell.angle_gamma   90.00
#
_symmetry.space_group_name_H-M   'P 1'
#
loop_
_entity.id
_entity.type
_entity.pdbx_description
1 polymer ?
#
loop_
_entity_poly.entity_id
_entity_poly.type
_entity_poly.pdbx_seq_one_letter_code
_entity_poly.pdbx_strand_id
1 'polypeptide(L)'
;MMFTENKEIFLQVLPNKFIKVVIINTYFKNGSQIGQDTWQQILEPSDASIENAKTFLSDYYMDIVYSVFTDEVMEQYKLEHENE
;
A
#
# COMPACT_ATOMS: atom_id res chain seq x y z
N MET A 1 18.06 -21.79 -18.10
CA MET A 1 18.15 -20.82 -16.96
C MET A 1 16.79 -20.21 -16.71
N MET A 2 16.28 -20.31 -15.47
CA MET A 2 14.95 -19.80 -15.15
C MET A 2 15.07 -18.76 -14.03
N PHE A 3 14.53 -17.56 -14.30
CA PHE A 3 14.37 -16.52 -13.28
C PHE A 3 12.90 -16.43 -12.91
N THR A 4 12.62 -16.37 -11.61
CA THR A 4 11.27 -16.18 -11.10
C THR A 4 11.29 -15.07 -10.06
N GLU A 5 10.12 -14.47 -9.87
CA GLU A 5 9.92 -13.39 -8.90
C GLU A 5 8.69 -13.72 -8.06
N ASN A 6 8.82 -13.52 -6.76
CA ASN A 6 7.70 -13.63 -5.84
C ASN A 6 7.44 -12.28 -5.23
N LYS A 7 6.19 -11.84 -5.29
CA LYS A 7 5.79 -10.53 -4.77
C LYS A 7 4.80 -10.72 -3.63
N GLU A 8 5.12 -10.12 -2.48
CA GLU A 8 4.24 -10.13 -1.32
C GLU A 8 3.82 -8.70 -1.00
N ILE A 9 2.54 -8.49 -0.72
CA ILE A 9 1.99 -7.17 -0.39
C ILE A 9 1.37 -7.23 1.00
N PHE A 10 1.78 -6.31 1.87
CA PHE A 10 1.26 -6.20 3.23
C PHE A 10 0.64 -4.82 3.42
N LEU A 11 -0.53 -4.78 4.04
CA LEU A 11 -1.19 -3.53 4.41
C LEU A 11 -1.32 -3.51 5.93
N GLN A 12 -0.84 -2.44 6.55
CA GLN A 12 -0.94 -2.25 7.99
C GLN A 12 -1.70 -0.96 8.27
N VAL A 13 -2.78 -1.07 9.05
CA VAL A 13 -3.54 0.10 9.48
C VAL A 13 -2.86 0.69 10.71
N LEU A 14 -2.46 1.94 10.62
CA LEU A 14 -1.80 2.64 11.72
C LEU A 14 -2.84 3.24 12.67
N PRO A 15 -2.45 3.56 13.92
CA PRO A 15 -3.40 4.13 14.89
C PRO A 15 -4.10 5.42 14.43
N ASN A 16 -3.45 6.21 13.57
CA ASN A 16 -4.01 7.44 13.02
C ASN A 16 -4.86 7.21 11.77
N LYS A 17 -5.18 5.96 11.45
CA LYS A 17 -5.95 5.55 10.27
C LYS A 17 -5.21 5.69 8.94
N PHE A 18 -3.91 5.94 8.97
CA PHE A 18 -3.09 5.84 7.77
C PHE A 18 -2.84 4.36 7.46
N ILE A 19 -2.51 4.07 6.22
CA ILE A 19 -2.20 2.70 5.80
C ILE A 19 -0.74 2.64 5.36
N LYS A 20 0.02 1.74 5.97
CA LYS A 20 1.38 1.46 5.53
C LYS A 20 1.34 0.29 4.56
N VAL A 21 1.82 0.52 3.34
CA VAL A 21 1.93 -0.52 2.32
C VAL A 21 3.38 -0.97 2.25
N VAL A 22 3.61 -2.27 2.37
CA VAL A 22 4.94 -2.86 2.21
C VAL A 22 4.87 -3.87 1.09
N ILE A 23 5.75 -3.73 0.11
CA ILE A 23 5.85 -4.66 -1.01
C ILE A 23 7.24 -5.28 -0.98
N ILE A 24 7.29 -6.61 -0.90
CA ILE A 24 8.53 -7.36 -0.88
C ILE A 24 8.60 -8.18 -2.16
N ASN A 25 9.63 -7.92 -2.97
CA ASN A 25 9.90 -8.69 -4.17
C ASN A 25 11.10 -9.59 -3.91
N THR A 26 10.92 -10.88 -4.06
CA THR A 26 12.01 -11.86 -3.88
C THR A 26 12.32 -12.47 -5.24
N TYR A 27 13.60 -12.51 -5.58
CA TYR A 27 14.07 -12.98 -6.89
C TYR A 27 14.79 -14.31 -6.75
N PHE A 28 14.51 -15.22 -7.68
CA PHE A 28 15.08 -16.56 -7.68
C PHE A 28 15.71 -16.85 -9.03
N LYS A 29 16.80 -17.62 -8.99
CA LYS A 29 17.43 -18.19 -10.17
C LYS A 29 17.53 -19.69 -9.97
N ASN A 30 16.91 -20.47 -10.87
CA ASN A 30 16.90 -21.93 -10.79
C ASN A 30 16.46 -22.45 -9.42
N GLY A 31 15.47 -21.77 -8.81
CA GLY A 31 14.93 -22.16 -7.51
C GLY A 31 15.67 -21.63 -6.30
N SER A 32 16.82 -20.96 -6.49
CA SER A 32 17.60 -20.39 -5.39
C SER A 32 17.40 -18.88 -5.31
N GLN A 33 17.19 -18.37 -4.11
CA GLN A 33 17.00 -16.93 -3.89
C GLN A 33 18.32 -16.19 -4.15
N ILE A 34 18.26 -15.17 -5.01
CA ILE A 34 19.42 -14.37 -5.39
C ILE A 34 19.31 -12.90 -4.98
N GLY A 35 18.14 -12.45 -4.53
CA GLY A 35 17.98 -11.07 -4.09
C GLY A 35 16.58 -10.80 -3.59
N GLN A 36 16.42 -9.65 -2.95
CA GLN A 36 15.15 -9.21 -2.41
C GLN A 36 15.13 -7.68 -2.33
N ASP A 37 14.01 -7.09 -2.77
CA ASP A 37 13.77 -5.66 -2.65
C ASP A 37 12.55 -5.43 -1.78
N THR A 38 12.61 -4.40 -0.93
CA THR A 38 11.48 -3.99 -0.11
C THR A 38 11.14 -2.53 -0.43
N TRP A 39 9.87 -2.29 -0.70
CA TRP A 39 9.34 -0.95 -0.98
C TRP A 39 8.24 -0.65 0.03
N GLN A 40 8.23 0.59 0.54
CA GLN A 40 7.24 1.01 1.52
C GLN A 40 6.65 2.37 1.13
N GLN A 41 5.38 2.54 1.42
CA GLN A 41 4.71 3.82 1.27
C GLN A 41 3.61 3.93 2.30
N ILE A 42 3.40 5.15 2.82
CA ILE A 42 2.29 5.43 3.73
C ILE A 42 1.22 6.17 2.95
N LEU A 43 0.00 5.65 3.00
CA LEU A 43 -1.17 6.25 2.36
C LEU A 43 -1.93 7.07 3.39
N GLU A 44 -2.15 8.33 3.07
CA GLU A 44 -2.98 9.23 3.88
C GLU A 44 -4.44 9.08 3.43
N PRO A 45 -5.43 9.34 4.32
CA PRO A 45 -6.85 9.24 3.94
C PRO A 45 -7.27 10.43 3.05
N SER A 46 -6.82 10.43 1.82
CA SER A 46 -7.10 11.49 0.85
C SER A 46 -7.35 10.91 -0.54
N ASP A 47 -8.05 11.66 -1.37
CA ASP A 47 -8.32 11.24 -2.76
C ASP A 47 -7.03 11.05 -3.55
N ALA A 48 -6.03 11.90 -3.32
CA ALA A 48 -4.75 11.81 -4.00
C ALA A 48 -4.04 10.49 -3.68
N SER A 49 -4.07 10.08 -2.41
CA SER A 49 -3.47 8.80 -2.00
C SER A 49 -4.21 7.61 -2.58
N ILE A 50 -5.55 7.68 -2.64
CA ILE A 50 -6.36 6.61 -3.23
C ILE A 50 -6.03 6.48 -4.73
N GLU A 51 -5.95 7.57 -5.46
CA GLU A 51 -5.60 7.54 -6.87
C GLU A 51 -4.19 6.99 -7.08
N ASN A 52 -3.24 7.36 -6.24
CA ASN A 52 -1.90 6.82 -6.28
C ASN A 52 -1.90 5.31 -6.01
N ALA A 53 -2.66 4.86 -5.00
CA ALA A 53 -2.73 3.45 -4.62
C ALA A 53 -3.27 2.58 -5.77
N LYS A 54 -4.21 3.11 -6.55
CA LYS A 54 -4.78 2.40 -7.70
C LYS A 54 -3.72 2.04 -8.75
N THR A 55 -2.60 2.74 -8.78
CA THR A 55 -1.55 2.49 -9.76
C THR A 55 -0.73 1.24 -9.44
N PHE A 56 -0.74 0.77 -8.18
CA PHE A 56 0.07 -0.39 -7.78
C PHE A 56 -0.68 -1.44 -6.96
N LEU A 57 -1.92 -1.19 -6.54
CA LEU A 57 -2.73 -2.16 -5.80
C LEU A 57 -3.86 -2.69 -6.67
N SER A 58 -4.11 -4.00 -6.57
CA SER A 58 -5.24 -4.63 -7.25
C SER A 58 -6.55 -4.29 -6.55
N ASP A 59 -7.67 -4.64 -7.18
CA ASP A 59 -9.01 -4.38 -6.62
C ASP A 59 -9.17 -4.99 -5.22
N TYR A 60 -8.60 -6.17 -4.99
CA TYR A 60 -8.65 -6.81 -3.68
C TYR A 60 -8.06 -5.91 -2.58
N TYR A 61 -6.89 -5.35 -2.82
CA TYR A 61 -6.25 -4.46 -1.86
C TYR A 61 -6.94 -3.11 -1.78
N MET A 62 -7.47 -2.61 -2.90
CA MET A 62 -8.21 -1.36 -2.90
C MET A 62 -9.49 -1.47 -2.07
N ASP A 63 -10.15 -2.62 -2.07
CA ASP A 63 -11.32 -2.85 -1.20
C ASP A 63 -10.95 -2.69 0.28
N ILE A 64 -9.76 -3.16 0.66
CA ILE A 64 -9.26 -2.99 2.03
C ILE A 64 -9.01 -1.51 2.32
N VAL A 65 -8.39 -0.80 1.38
CA VAL A 65 -8.14 0.64 1.52
C VAL A 65 -9.46 1.39 1.73
N TYR A 66 -10.48 1.10 0.92
CA TYR A 66 -11.78 1.75 1.05
C TYR A 66 -12.48 1.43 2.36
N SER A 67 -12.26 0.22 2.92
CA SER A 67 -12.85 -0.16 4.19
C SER A 67 -12.25 0.63 5.36
N VAL A 68 -11.01 1.09 5.22
CA VAL A 68 -10.32 1.91 6.23
C VAL A 68 -10.57 3.40 5.97
N PHE A 69 -10.46 3.82 4.71
CA PHE A 69 -10.66 5.22 4.30
C PHE A 69 -12.13 5.48 4.03
N THR A 70 -12.94 5.42 5.08
CA THR A 70 -14.37 5.75 5.00
C THR A 70 -14.54 7.25 4.77
N ASP A 71 -15.73 7.66 4.35
CA ASP A 71 -16.04 9.08 4.16
C ASP A 71 -15.75 9.88 5.42
N GLU A 72 -16.08 9.32 6.59
CA GLU A 72 -15.84 9.96 7.88
C GLU A 72 -14.35 10.16 8.15
N VAL A 73 -13.54 9.13 7.91
CA VAL A 73 -12.08 9.20 8.11
C VAL A 73 -11.46 10.23 7.16
N MET A 74 -11.86 10.21 5.89
CA MET A 74 -11.33 11.14 4.90
C MET A 74 -11.74 12.58 5.21
N GLU A 75 -12.96 12.80 5.65
CA GLU A 75 -13.42 14.12 6.05
C GLU A 75 -12.66 14.64 7.26
N GLN A 76 -12.42 13.78 8.24
CA GLN A 76 -11.67 14.15 9.44
C GLN A 76 -10.23 14.56 9.07
N TYR A 77 -9.59 13.82 8.19
CA TYR A 77 -8.24 14.15 7.74
C TYR A 77 -8.23 15.51 7.02
N LYS A 78 -9.21 15.75 6.15
CA LYS A 78 -9.34 17.00 5.42
C LYS A 78 -9.50 18.18 6.37
N LEU A 79 -10.35 18.04 7.39
CA LEU A 79 -10.58 19.11 8.37
C LEU A 79 -9.31 19.42 9.17
N GLU A 80 -8.53 18.39 9.54
CA GLU A 80 -7.29 18.56 10.29
C GLU A 80 -6.20 19.25 9.47
N HIS A 81 -6.24 19.15 8.15
CA HIS A 81 -5.19 19.67 7.26
C HIS A 81 -5.64 20.85 6.41
N GLU A 82 -6.88 21.30 6.57
CA GLU A 82 -7.46 22.35 5.74
C GLU A 82 -6.81 23.71 5.95
N ASN A 83 -6.25 23.97 7.12
CA ASN A 83 -5.66 25.26 7.47
C ASN A 83 -4.11 25.25 7.40
N GLU A 84 -3.54 24.27 6.76
CA GLU A 84 -2.06 24.17 6.60
C GLU A 84 -1.50 24.94 5.41
#